data_1ccf62188939086003d88ccc5ae80f33
#
_entry.id   1ccf62188939086003d88ccc5ae80f33
#
_cell.length_a   1.000
_cell.length_b   1.000
_cell.length_c   1.000
_cell.angle_alpha   90.00
_cell.angle_beta   90.00
_cell.angle_gamma   90.00
#
_symmetry.space_group_name_H-M   'P 1'
#
loop_
_entity.id
_entity.type
_entity.pdbx_description
1 polymer ?
#
loop_
_entity_poly.entity_id
_entity_poly.type
_entity_poly.pdbx_seq_one_letter_code
_entity_poly.pdbx_strand_id
1 'polypeptide(L)'
;MKKYKLLMKGRNFLLNKDGEEKKHGFYQNVIIEAGSPRQAELLAISKIWHDKDLKDITLNSKDDPPVIQLDTLWELDILDDVSDVESGRTFFTDKSNWWQFWKFLRPS
;
A
#
# COMPACT_ATOMS: atom_id res chain seq x y z
N MET A 1 3.26 -9.76 23.20
CA MET A 1 3.28 -9.00 21.94
C MET A 1 2.16 -7.99 21.92
N LYS A 2 2.41 -6.89 21.24
CA LYS A 2 1.42 -5.84 21.07
C LYS A 2 0.72 -5.99 19.74
N LYS A 3 -0.49 -5.46 19.62
CA LYS A 3 -1.22 -5.39 18.36
C LYS A 3 -1.13 -3.99 17.79
N TYR A 4 -0.91 -3.94 16.49
CA TYR A 4 -0.82 -2.68 15.76
C TYR A 4 -1.78 -2.69 14.58
N LYS A 5 -2.41 -1.54 14.36
CA LYS A 5 -3.16 -1.27 13.14
C LYS A 5 -2.28 -0.42 12.25
N LEU A 6 -2.06 -0.87 11.03
CA LEU A 6 -1.22 -0.16 10.08
C LEU A 6 -2.04 0.20 8.83
N LEU A 7 -2.00 1.46 8.47
CA LEU A 7 -2.49 1.89 7.16
C LEU A 7 -1.30 1.86 6.22
N MET A 8 -1.35 0.92 5.28
CA MET A 8 -0.29 0.73 4.31
C MET A 8 -0.67 1.37 2.99
N LYS A 9 0.32 1.90 2.30
CA LYS A 9 0.14 2.55 1.01
C LYS A 9 1.01 1.87 -0.04
N GLY A 10 0.37 1.44 -1.12
CA GLY A 10 1.09 0.98 -2.31
C GLY A 10 1.18 2.10 -3.32
N ARG A 11 2.28 2.15 -4.05
CA ARG A 11 2.51 3.14 -5.09
C ARG A 11 3.19 2.51 -6.28
N ASN A 12 2.97 3.08 -7.44
CA ASN A 12 3.66 2.70 -8.66
C ASN A 12 3.40 1.24 -9.06
N PHE A 13 2.18 0.74 -8.83
CA PHE A 13 1.77 -0.59 -9.29
C PHE A 13 1.20 -0.49 -10.70
N LEU A 14 1.88 -1.10 -11.65
CA LEU A 14 1.37 -1.16 -13.02
C LEU A 14 0.36 -2.31 -13.12
N LEU A 15 -0.90 -1.96 -13.31
CA LEU A 15 -2.00 -2.92 -13.37
C LEU A 15 -2.71 -2.80 -14.70
N ASN A 16 -3.18 -3.94 -15.22
CA ASN A 16 -4.07 -3.96 -16.38
C ASN A 16 -5.50 -3.92 -15.88
N LYS A 17 -6.20 -2.86 -16.20
CA LYS A 17 -7.62 -2.71 -15.86
C LYS A 17 -8.38 -2.33 -17.12
N ASP A 18 -9.37 -3.15 -17.47
CA ASP A 18 -10.22 -2.93 -18.65
C ASP A 18 -9.41 -2.78 -19.95
N GLY A 19 -8.32 -3.55 -20.09
CA GLY A 19 -7.50 -3.52 -21.27
C GLY A 19 -6.46 -2.41 -21.29
N GLU A 20 -6.41 -1.56 -20.27
CA GLU A 20 -5.44 -0.48 -20.15
C GLU A 20 -4.45 -0.74 -19.03
N GLU A 21 -3.17 -0.60 -19.34
CA GLU A 21 -2.12 -0.66 -18.35
C GLU A 21 -1.90 0.74 -17.77
N LYS A 22 -2.21 0.89 -16.48
CA LYS A 22 -2.03 2.16 -15.77
C LYS A 22 -1.38 1.91 -14.43
N LYS A 23 -0.66 2.91 -13.97
CA LYS A 23 -0.08 2.88 -12.63
C LYS A 23 -1.16 3.21 -11.59
N HIS A 24 -1.18 2.42 -10.55
CA HIS A 24 -2.15 2.53 -9.46
C HIS A 24 -1.43 2.58 -8.13
N GLY A 25 -2.06 3.22 -7.18
CA GLY A 25 -1.75 3.07 -5.78
C GLY A 25 -2.89 2.37 -5.07
N PHE A 26 -2.70 2.07 -3.80
CA PHE A 26 -3.76 1.53 -2.97
C PHE A 26 -3.52 1.88 -1.51
N TYR A 27 -4.59 1.80 -0.73
CA TYR A 27 -4.53 1.81 0.72
C TYR A 27 -5.08 0.50 1.25
N GLN A 28 -4.47 0.02 2.32
CA GLN A 28 -4.92 -1.21 2.96
C GLN A 28 -4.63 -1.13 4.46
N ASN A 29 -5.62 -1.45 5.28
CA ASN A 29 -5.44 -1.60 6.71
C ASN A 29 -5.02 -3.04 7.02
N VAL A 30 -4.01 -3.19 7.87
CA VAL A 30 -3.52 -4.49 8.32
C VAL A 30 -3.42 -4.47 9.84
N ILE A 31 -3.74 -5.61 10.46
CA ILE A 31 -3.53 -5.82 11.89
C ILE A 31 -2.35 -6.78 12.05
N ILE A 32 -1.35 -6.35 12.80
CA ILE A 32 -0.13 -7.13 13.01
C ILE A 32 0.15 -7.22 14.52
N GLU A 33 0.44 -8.43 14.99
CA GLU A 33 1.00 -8.64 16.32
C GLU A 33 2.53 -8.67 16.20
N ALA A 34 3.19 -7.85 16.98
CA ALA A 34 4.65 -7.73 16.91
C ALA A 34 5.21 -7.21 18.24
N GLY A 35 6.52 -7.33 18.40
CA GLY A 35 7.20 -6.84 19.59
C GLY A 35 7.51 -5.35 19.56
N SER A 36 7.45 -4.72 18.40
CA SER A 36 7.76 -3.31 18.24
C SER A 36 7.05 -2.74 17.01
N PRO A 37 6.89 -1.41 16.91
CA PRO A 37 6.33 -0.78 15.71
C PRO A 37 7.13 -1.08 14.45
N ARG A 38 8.46 -1.10 14.56
CA ARG A 38 9.32 -1.39 13.39
C ARG A 38 9.11 -2.82 12.90
N GLN A 39 9.01 -3.76 13.80
CA GLN A 39 8.72 -5.15 13.43
C GLN A 39 7.34 -5.27 12.77
N ALA A 40 6.34 -4.56 13.32
CA ALA A 40 5.01 -4.56 12.74
C ALA A 40 5.02 -4.02 11.30
N GLU A 41 5.75 -2.93 11.05
CA GLU A 41 5.90 -2.37 9.71
C GLU A 41 6.50 -3.37 8.73
N LEU A 42 7.58 -4.03 9.12
CA LEU A 42 8.25 -5.00 8.25
C LEU A 42 7.36 -6.21 7.96
N LEU A 43 6.62 -6.68 8.97
CA LEU A 43 5.69 -7.79 8.78
C LEU A 43 4.52 -7.40 7.87
N ALA A 44 4.01 -6.18 8.00
CA ALA A 44 2.93 -5.70 7.14
C ALA A 44 3.38 -5.59 5.68
N ILE A 45 4.56 -5.06 5.44
CA ILE A 45 5.14 -4.98 4.10
C ILE A 45 5.27 -6.37 3.49
N SER A 46 5.80 -7.31 4.26
CA SER A 46 5.97 -8.69 3.82
C SER A 46 4.64 -9.34 3.50
N LYS A 47 3.64 -9.15 4.35
CA LYS A 47 2.30 -9.71 4.15
C LYS A 47 1.70 -9.25 2.81
N ILE A 48 1.84 -7.98 2.50
CA ILE A 48 1.32 -7.43 1.24
C ILE A 48 2.10 -7.95 0.04
N TRP A 49 3.44 -7.98 0.13
CA TRP A 49 4.27 -8.49 -0.97
C TRP A 49 4.01 -9.96 -1.29
N HIS A 50 3.60 -10.76 -0.31
CA HIS A 50 3.32 -12.18 -0.50
C HIS A 50 1.86 -12.47 -0.84
N ASP A 51 1.04 -11.45 -1.00
CA ASP A 51 -0.35 -11.62 -1.41
C ASP A 51 -0.38 -12.06 -2.88
N LYS A 52 -0.90 -13.25 -3.10
CA LYS A 52 -0.93 -13.84 -4.43
C LYS A 52 -1.79 -13.02 -5.40
N ASP A 53 -2.93 -12.53 -4.94
CA ASP A 53 -3.83 -11.77 -5.80
C ASP A 53 -3.15 -10.50 -6.31
N LEU A 54 -2.40 -9.83 -5.45
CA LEU A 54 -1.66 -8.64 -5.86
C LEU A 54 -0.53 -8.99 -6.83
N LYS A 55 0.20 -10.07 -6.56
CA LYS A 55 1.27 -10.52 -7.44
C LYS A 55 0.77 -10.85 -8.83
N ASP A 56 -0.39 -11.50 -8.91
CA ASP A 56 -0.94 -11.96 -10.17
C ASP A 56 -1.35 -10.80 -11.09
N ILE A 57 -1.71 -9.66 -10.53
CA ILE A 57 -2.15 -8.50 -11.31
C ILE A 57 -1.05 -7.46 -11.52
N THR A 58 0.10 -7.60 -10.88
CA THR A 58 1.18 -6.61 -10.97
C THR A 58 2.09 -6.88 -12.15
N LEU A 59 2.25 -5.90 -13.03
CA LEU A 59 2.96 -6.03 -14.30
C LEU A 59 4.31 -5.31 -14.33
N ASN A 60 4.74 -4.74 -13.21
CA ASN A 60 5.95 -3.92 -13.18
C ASN A 60 7.20 -4.66 -13.65
N SER A 61 8.05 -3.96 -14.38
CA SER A 61 9.38 -4.45 -14.73
C SER A 61 10.34 -4.27 -13.54
N LYS A 62 11.50 -4.94 -13.63
CA LYS A 62 12.52 -4.84 -12.58
C LYS A 62 13.10 -3.42 -12.48
N ASP A 63 13.04 -2.66 -13.54
CA ASP A 63 13.60 -1.31 -13.60
C ASP A 63 12.66 -0.26 -13.00
N ASP A 64 11.42 -0.62 -12.77
CA ASP A 64 10.41 0.29 -12.23
C ASP A 64 9.56 -0.45 -11.20
N PRO A 65 10.15 -0.80 -10.05
CA PRO A 65 9.44 -1.61 -9.06
C PRO A 65 8.36 -0.82 -8.34
N PRO A 66 7.27 -1.51 -7.94
CA PRO A 66 6.28 -0.88 -7.10
C PRO A 66 6.81 -0.70 -5.68
N VAL A 67 6.19 0.19 -4.93
CA VAL A 67 6.60 0.53 -3.57
C VAL A 67 5.45 0.29 -2.62
N ILE A 68 5.77 -0.33 -1.48
CA ILE A 68 4.83 -0.47 -0.36
C ILE A 68 5.46 0.23 0.83
N GLN A 69 4.70 1.13 1.45
CA GLN A 69 5.19 1.93 2.56
C GLN A 69 4.13 2.06 3.64
N LEU A 70 4.59 2.35 4.85
CA LEU A 70 3.72 2.64 5.97
C LEU A 70 3.25 4.09 5.85
N ASP A 71 1.93 4.29 5.94
CA ASP A 71 1.35 5.63 6.03
C ASP A 71 1.15 6.01 7.49
N THR A 72 0.38 5.20 8.23
CA THR A 72 0.08 5.48 9.64
C THR A 72 0.07 4.18 10.44
N LEU A 73 0.50 4.27 11.69
CA LEU A 73 0.52 3.12 12.60
C LEU A 73 -0.10 3.53 13.92
N TRP A 74 -0.96 2.66 14.45
CA TRP A 74 -1.55 2.82 15.78
C TRP A 74 -1.30 1.57 16.60
N GLU A 75 -0.97 1.75 17.87
CA GLU A 75 -0.98 0.66 18.83
C GLU A 75 -2.41 0.47 19.31
N LEU A 76 -2.88 -0.78 19.25
CA LEU A 76 -4.24 -1.10 19.66
C LEU A 76 -4.27 -1.54 21.13
N ASP A 77 -5.29 -1.07 21.85
CA ASP A 77 -5.55 -1.53 23.20
C ASP A 77 -6.20 -2.91 23.15
N ILE A 78 -6.08 -3.66 24.24
CA ILE A 78 -6.68 -4.98 24.37
C ILE A 78 -8.20 -4.94 24.22
N LEU A 79 -8.82 -3.78 24.52
CA LEU A 79 -10.26 -3.59 24.42
C LEU A 79 -10.73 -3.13 23.04
N ASP A 80 -9.81 -2.85 22.14
CA ASP A 80 -10.17 -2.38 20.80
C ASP A 80 -10.77 -3.54 19.99
N ASP A 81 -11.92 -3.27 19.38
CA ASP A 81 -12.54 -4.22 18.45
C ASP A 81 -11.88 -4.05 17.08
N VAL A 82 -11.23 -5.11 16.63
CA VAL A 82 -10.51 -5.10 15.35
C VAL A 82 -11.23 -5.86 14.25
N SER A 83 -12.45 -6.31 14.51
CA SER A 83 -13.16 -7.17 13.56
C SER A 83 -13.40 -6.52 12.20
N ASP A 84 -13.56 -5.20 12.16
CA ASP A 84 -13.83 -4.45 10.92
C ASP A 84 -12.62 -3.65 10.44
N VAL A 85 -11.46 -3.80 11.06
CA VAL A 85 -10.30 -2.95 10.77
C VAL A 85 -9.52 -3.42 9.55
N GLU A 86 -9.36 -4.73 9.38
CA GLU A 86 -8.71 -5.23 8.18
C GLU A 86 -9.70 -5.19 7.03
N SER A 87 -9.34 -4.42 6.01
CA SER A 87 -10.17 -4.26 4.83
C SER A 87 -9.41 -4.71 3.59
N GLY A 88 -10.14 -4.92 2.50
CA GLY A 88 -9.53 -5.11 1.21
C GLY A 88 -8.79 -3.84 0.78
N ARG A 89 -8.06 -3.96 -0.31
CA ARG A 89 -7.34 -2.81 -0.87
C ARG A 89 -8.31 -1.88 -1.56
N THR A 90 -8.10 -0.59 -1.32
CA THR A 90 -8.79 0.45 -2.07
C THR A 90 -7.81 1.00 -3.10
N PHE A 91 -8.05 0.67 -4.36
CA PHE A 91 -7.19 1.12 -5.45
C PHE A 91 -7.58 2.51 -5.94
N PHE A 92 -6.58 3.26 -6.36
CA PHE A 92 -6.78 4.55 -7.03
C PHE A 92 -5.74 4.69 -8.14
N THR A 93 -6.02 5.54 -9.12
CA THR A 93 -5.04 5.84 -10.16
C THR A 93 -3.88 6.57 -9.51
N ASP A 94 -2.67 6.04 -9.71
CA ASP A 94 -1.48 6.64 -9.12
C ASP A 94 -1.13 7.93 -9.86
N LYS A 95 -1.25 9.02 -9.12
CA LYS A 95 -0.95 10.36 -9.64
C LYS A 95 0.47 10.79 -9.29
N SER A 96 1.36 9.85 -9.09
CA SER A 96 2.74 10.16 -8.77
C SER A 96 3.42 11.04 -9.82
N ASN A 97 2.90 11.05 -11.04
CA ASN A 97 3.41 11.90 -12.11
C ASN A 97 2.71 13.26 -12.19
N TRP A 98 1.85 13.61 -11.25
CA TRP A 98 1.17 14.88 -11.22
C TRP A 98 2.12 16.06 -11.27
N TRP A 99 3.25 15.95 -10.57
CA TRP A 99 4.26 17.00 -10.57
C TRP A 99 4.87 17.21 -11.95
N GLN A 100 5.00 16.16 -12.77
CA GLN A 100 5.44 16.26 -14.14
C GLN A 100 4.41 16.98 -14.99
N PHE A 101 3.14 16.63 -14.80
CA PHE A 101 2.05 17.32 -15.48
C PHE A 101 2.04 18.80 -15.12
N TRP A 102 2.24 19.12 -13.84
CA TRP A 102 2.33 20.49 -13.37
C TRP A 102 3.49 21.24 -13.99
N LYS A 103 4.60 20.59 -14.26
CA LYS A 103 5.74 21.21 -14.94
C LYS A 103 5.38 21.72 -16.32
N PHE A 104 4.53 21.01 -17.04
CA PHE A 104 4.07 21.44 -18.36
C PHE A 104 3.08 22.60 -18.30
N LEU A 105 2.34 22.71 -17.21
CA LEU A 105 1.35 23.75 -17.03
C LEU A 105 1.91 25.02 -16.38
N ARG A 106 3.07 24.91 -15.75
CA ARG A 106 3.71 26.08 -15.14
C ARG A 106 4.44 26.88 -16.18
N PRO A 107 4.14 28.18 -16.28
CA PRO A 107 5.07 29.07 -16.95
C PRO A 107 6.37 29.04 -16.14
N SER A 108 7.40 28.60 -16.75
CA SER A 108 8.71 28.51 -16.13
C SER A 108 9.27 29.89 -15.81
#